data_d2df7be388c5e29224ea67b4b61dbcef
#
_entry.id   d2df7be388c5e29224ea67b4b61dbcef
#
_cell.length_a   1.000
_cell.length_b   1.000
_cell.length_c   1.000
_cell.angle_alpha   90.00
_cell.angle_beta   90.00
_cell.angle_gamma   90.00
#
_symmetry.space_group_name_H-M   'P 1'
#
loop_
_entity.id
_entity.type
_entity.pdbx_description
1 polymer ?
#
loop_
_entity_poly.entity_id
_entity_poly.type
_entity_poly.pdbx_seq_one_letter_code
_entity_poly.pdbx_strand_id
1 'polypeptide(L)'
;KFNQEVLRIIEMINHKDNINAPSLVSNIYNNHFRELDDRELSIELNYENNQDKIPQQDKSYWLRYGYRYHQTTIAHRLIEECVSSKLEILPPVIRLTIKEKNDGGTWGDIEKPQTQLNEAKLTAIILSIRFSLLDLVAAPDGRFLALDDMLISLDMSNRMKVIRYLLDVVASKYTLYVFTHDRLFYHTLKRIIETQYKSSEWLFGGIYIDDSIMPNEPNYVPDDKTKIEKIEDAYKCHDYFLCGILLRKECECCLNELLPESYRVKEEPRTKQSISKNLDELIGSLEEFCRFANIACVYE
;
A
#
# COMPACT_ATOMS: atom_id res chain seq x y z
N LYS A 1 29.89 -3.42 -15.25
CA LYS A 1 28.57 -2.88 -15.70
C LYS A 1 27.52 -2.98 -14.60
N PHE A 2 27.21 -4.17 -14.05
CA PHE A 2 26.16 -4.34 -13.04
C PHE A 2 26.37 -3.43 -11.80
N ASN A 3 27.54 -3.50 -11.18
CA ASN A 3 27.84 -2.68 -9.99
C ASN A 3 27.79 -1.17 -10.26
N GLN A 4 28.18 -0.75 -11.46
CA GLN A 4 28.10 0.67 -11.87
C GLN A 4 26.66 1.11 -12.01
N GLU A 5 25.78 0.25 -12.53
CA GLU A 5 24.36 0.57 -12.68
C GLU A 5 23.66 0.62 -11.32
N VAL A 6 23.95 -0.31 -10.42
CA VAL A 6 23.43 -0.29 -9.04
C VAL A 6 23.87 1.00 -8.31
N LEU A 7 25.14 1.36 -8.43
CA LEU A 7 25.65 2.60 -7.84
C LEU A 7 24.94 3.83 -8.41
N ARG A 8 24.76 3.89 -9.74
CA ARG A 8 24.04 4.98 -10.40
C ARG A 8 22.60 5.10 -9.89
N ILE A 9 21.88 3.99 -9.76
CA ILE A 9 20.52 3.99 -9.24
C ILE A 9 20.48 4.52 -7.79
N ILE A 10 21.39 4.06 -6.94
CA ILE A 10 21.49 4.53 -5.56
C ILE A 10 21.84 6.03 -5.49
N GLU A 11 22.71 6.50 -6.35
CA GLU A 11 23.03 7.92 -6.45
C GLU A 11 21.84 8.78 -6.88
N MET A 12 21.04 8.28 -7.82
CA MET A 12 19.79 8.93 -8.22
C MET A 12 18.77 8.96 -7.07
N ILE A 13 18.62 7.86 -6.32
CA ILE A 13 17.74 7.79 -5.13
C ILE A 13 18.16 8.81 -4.08
N ASN A 14 19.44 8.93 -3.82
CA ASN A 14 20.01 9.84 -2.82
C ASN A 14 20.12 11.27 -3.27
N HIS A 15 19.76 11.61 -4.52
CA HIS A 15 19.94 12.97 -5.10
C HIS A 15 21.34 13.55 -4.93
N LYS A 16 22.38 12.75 -5.17
CA LYS A 16 23.77 13.19 -4.99
C LYS A 16 24.19 14.43 -5.79
N ASP A 17 23.45 14.77 -6.83
CA ASP A 17 23.68 15.99 -7.61
C ASP A 17 23.29 17.27 -6.84
N ASN A 18 22.52 17.13 -5.74
CA ASN A 18 22.12 18.22 -4.87
C ASN A 18 22.28 17.81 -3.39
N ILE A 19 23.43 18.14 -2.82
CA ILE A 19 23.82 17.76 -1.43
C ILE A 19 22.82 18.26 -0.36
N ASN A 20 22.03 19.27 -0.66
CA ASN A 20 21.07 19.87 0.27
C ASN A 20 19.64 19.29 0.11
N ALA A 21 19.39 18.50 -0.92
CA ALA A 21 18.08 17.91 -1.13
C ALA A 21 17.95 16.60 -0.35
N PRO A 22 16.79 16.34 0.28
CA PRO A 22 16.54 15.04 0.88
C PRO A 22 16.48 13.95 -0.20
N SER A 23 16.86 12.72 0.13
CA SER A 23 16.74 11.58 -0.77
C SER A 23 15.28 11.38 -1.19
N LEU A 24 15.04 10.73 -2.35
CA LEU A 24 13.68 10.38 -2.79
C LEU A 24 12.95 9.56 -1.72
N VAL A 25 13.65 8.64 -1.07
CA VAL A 25 13.09 7.82 0.01
C VAL A 25 12.64 8.67 1.19
N SER A 26 13.50 9.61 1.64
CA SER A 26 13.16 10.55 2.72
C SER A 26 11.96 11.41 2.37
N ASN A 27 11.91 11.88 1.12
CA ASN A 27 10.79 12.69 0.63
C ASN A 27 9.46 11.92 0.67
N ILE A 28 9.44 10.71 0.11
CA ILE A 28 8.23 9.88 0.09
C ILE A 28 7.80 9.55 1.51
N TYR A 29 8.73 9.13 2.38
CA TYR A 29 8.43 8.80 3.76
C TYR A 29 7.84 10.00 4.52
N ASN A 30 8.55 11.11 4.55
CA ASN A 30 8.18 12.27 5.38
C ASN A 30 6.89 12.95 4.90
N ASN A 31 6.62 12.96 3.60
CA ASN A 31 5.45 13.64 3.04
C ASN A 31 4.19 12.78 3.02
N HIS A 32 4.33 11.45 2.94
CA HIS A 32 3.17 10.57 2.73
C HIS A 32 2.95 9.53 3.82
N PHE A 33 4.01 9.08 4.53
CA PHE A 33 3.90 7.96 5.44
C PHE A 33 4.14 8.31 6.91
N ARG A 34 4.84 9.41 7.18
CA ARG A 34 5.13 9.85 8.54
C ARG A 34 3.85 10.19 9.29
N GLU A 35 3.76 9.81 10.59
CA GLU A 35 2.72 10.29 11.49
C GLU A 35 2.95 11.76 11.85
N LEU A 36 1.87 12.49 12.21
CA LEU A 36 1.95 13.91 12.53
C LEU A 36 2.87 14.22 13.72
N ASP A 37 2.87 13.32 14.70
CA ASP A 37 3.68 13.47 15.93
C ASP A 37 5.07 12.86 15.80
N ASP A 38 5.37 12.21 14.69
CA ASP A 38 6.67 11.60 14.45
C ASP A 38 7.69 12.61 13.93
N ARG A 39 8.94 12.39 14.30
CA ARG A 39 10.08 13.18 13.80
C ARG A 39 10.38 12.85 12.34
N GLU A 40 10.97 13.82 11.66
CA GLU A 40 11.44 13.63 10.28
C GLU A 40 12.61 12.63 10.25
N LEU A 41 12.61 11.76 9.24
CA LEU A 41 13.70 10.84 8.99
C LEU A 41 14.49 11.25 7.74
N SER A 42 15.80 11.16 7.82
CA SER A 42 16.70 11.15 6.66
C SER A 42 17.08 9.70 6.39
N ILE A 43 16.77 9.22 5.21
CA ILE A 43 16.92 7.82 4.81
C ILE A 43 17.79 7.78 3.56
N GLU A 44 18.93 7.12 3.65
CA GLU A 44 19.90 7.01 2.56
C GLU A 44 20.28 5.56 2.31
N LEU A 45 20.49 5.22 1.05
CA LEU A 45 21.03 3.93 0.63
C LEU A 45 22.52 4.09 0.33
N ASN A 46 23.35 3.27 0.96
CA ASN A 46 24.78 3.26 0.74
C ASN A 46 25.21 1.92 0.14
N TYR A 47 25.93 2.01 -0.97
CA TYR A 47 26.44 0.83 -1.66
C TYR A 47 27.91 0.62 -1.29
N GLU A 48 28.18 -0.51 -0.62
CA GLU A 48 29.52 -0.94 -0.32
C GLU A 48 29.97 -1.99 -1.33
N ASN A 49 30.88 -1.60 -2.20
CA ASN A 49 31.53 -2.53 -3.09
C ASN A 49 32.74 -3.14 -2.40
N ASN A 50 32.61 -4.41 -2.02
CA ASN A 50 33.71 -5.12 -1.36
C ASN A 50 34.82 -5.58 -2.32
N GLN A 51 34.75 -5.23 -3.60
CA GLN A 51 35.79 -5.62 -4.59
C GLN A 51 37.17 -5.14 -4.24
N ASP A 52 37.29 -4.00 -3.57
CA ASP A 52 38.59 -3.45 -3.16
C ASP A 52 39.24 -4.24 -2.03
N LYS A 53 38.46 -5.03 -1.32
CA LYS A 53 38.91 -5.96 -0.27
C LYS A 53 39.39 -7.30 -0.84
N ILE A 54 39.15 -7.57 -2.12
CA ILE A 54 39.54 -8.80 -2.81
C ILE A 54 40.85 -8.53 -3.56
N PRO A 55 41.87 -9.41 -3.43
CA PRO A 55 43.11 -9.29 -4.20
C PRO A 55 42.86 -9.13 -5.69
N GLN A 56 43.67 -8.30 -6.38
CA GLN A 56 43.42 -7.92 -7.76
C GLN A 56 43.34 -9.10 -8.72
N GLN A 57 44.13 -10.13 -8.48
CA GLN A 57 44.15 -11.38 -9.24
C GLN A 57 42.88 -12.22 -9.10
N ASP A 58 42.10 -11.99 -8.05
CA ASP A 58 40.92 -12.77 -7.70
C ASP A 58 39.59 -12.08 -8.05
N LYS A 59 39.63 -10.81 -8.50
CA LYS A 59 38.45 -10.02 -8.84
C LYS A 59 37.55 -10.67 -9.92
N SER A 60 38.11 -11.52 -10.77
CA SER A 60 37.35 -12.24 -11.80
C SER A 60 36.44 -13.32 -11.25
N TYR A 61 36.71 -13.85 -10.05
CA TYR A 61 35.92 -14.92 -9.44
C TYR A 61 34.59 -14.43 -8.85
N TRP A 62 34.48 -13.17 -8.64
CA TRP A 62 33.28 -12.55 -8.10
C TRP A 62 32.04 -12.79 -8.98
N LEU A 63 32.18 -12.80 -10.27
CA LEU A 63 31.12 -13.09 -11.23
C LEU A 63 30.70 -14.56 -11.25
N ARG A 64 31.49 -15.47 -10.71
CA ARG A 64 31.21 -16.90 -10.69
C ARG A 64 30.42 -17.37 -9.48
N TYR A 65 30.19 -16.50 -8.51
CA TYR A 65 29.40 -16.85 -7.32
C TYR A 65 27.97 -17.31 -7.67
N GLY A 66 27.33 -16.76 -8.70
CA GLY A 66 26.04 -17.20 -9.22
C GLY A 66 26.04 -18.60 -9.86
N TYR A 67 27.18 -19.12 -10.27
CA TYR A 67 27.32 -20.44 -10.89
C TYR A 67 27.41 -21.58 -9.87
N ARG A 68 27.41 -21.30 -8.60
CA ARG A 68 27.45 -22.32 -7.55
C ARG A 68 26.27 -23.30 -7.58
N TYR A 69 25.22 -22.97 -8.29
CA TYR A 69 24.02 -23.80 -8.46
C TYR A 69 23.96 -24.58 -9.76
N HIS A 70 24.91 -24.43 -10.67
CA HIS A 70 24.98 -25.20 -11.91
C HIS A 70 25.87 -26.43 -11.74
N GLN A 71 25.29 -27.41 -11.53
CA GLN A 71 25.35 -28.81 -11.18
C GLN A 71 26.04 -29.70 -12.22
N THR A 72 27.09 -29.33 -12.81
CA THR A 72 27.94 -30.34 -13.41
C THR A 72 29.05 -30.69 -12.43
N THR A 73 29.34 -31.98 -12.26
CA THR A 73 30.39 -32.50 -11.39
C THR A 73 31.74 -31.82 -11.67
N ILE A 74 31.95 -31.37 -12.89
CA ILE A 74 33.14 -30.63 -13.31
C ILE A 74 33.10 -29.18 -12.79
N ALA A 75 31.96 -28.52 -12.85
CA ALA A 75 31.82 -27.15 -12.30
C ALA A 75 31.91 -27.15 -10.77
N HIS A 76 31.38 -28.15 -10.11
CA HIS A 76 31.51 -28.34 -8.67
C HIS A 76 32.99 -28.50 -8.26
N ARG A 77 33.75 -29.28 -8.99
CA ARG A 77 35.18 -29.50 -8.71
C ARG A 77 36.00 -28.23 -8.95
N LEU A 78 35.72 -27.50 -10.01
CA LEU A 78 36.37 -26.22 -10.29
C LEU A 78 36.01 -25.13 -9.25
N ILE A 79 34.79 -25.12 -8.71
CA ILE A 79 34.37 -24.21 -7.67
C ILE A 79 34.98 -24.61 -6.32
N GLU A 80 35.04 -25.89 -6.00
CA GLU A 80 35.72 -26.39 -4.81
C GLU A 80 37.23 -26.11 -4.86
N GLU A 81 37.87 -26.31 -5.99
CA GLU A 81 39.28 -25.96 -6.18
C GLU A 81 39.49 -24.43 -6.06
N CYS A 82 38.60 -23.61 -6.54
CA CYS A 82 38.67 -22.17 -6.39
C CYS A 82 38.43 -21.73 -4.94
N VAL A 83 37.50 -22.37 -4.23
CA VAL A 83 37.20 -22.09 -2.79
C VAL A 83 38.30 -22.60 -1.88
N SER A 84 38.96 -23.72 -2.24
CA SER A 84 40.10 -24.28 -1.52
C SER A 84 41.35 -23.39 -1.56
N SER A 85 41.40 -22.43 -2.49
CA SER A 85 42.51 -21.47 -2.60
C SER A 85 42.38 -20.24 -1.69
N LYS A 86 41.52 -20.26 -0.64
CA LYS A 86 41.32 -19.19 0.35
C LYS A 86 40.78 -17.88 -0.22
N LEU A 87 40.03 -17.92 -1.28
CA LEU A 87 39.35 -16.75 -1.81
C LEU A 87 38.11 -16.40 -0.94
N GLU A 88 38.19 -15.30 -0.24
CA GLU A 88 37.02 -14.75 0.44
C GLU A 88 36.24 -13.89 -0.56
N ILE A 89 35.13 -14.42 -1.03
CA ILE A 89 34.22 -13.70 -1.92
C ILE A 89 33.28 -12.86 -1.05
N LEU A 90 33.49 -11.56 -1.05
CA LEU A 90 32.64 -10.61 -0.33
C LEU A 90 31.59 -10.03 -1.29
N PRO A 91 30.30 -10.39 -1.16
CA PRO A 91 29.26 -9.81 -1.99
C PRO A 91 29.11 -8.30 -1.70
N PRO A 92 28.61 -7.51 -2.67
CA PRO A 92 28.27 -6.12 -2.42
C PRO A 92 27.14 -6.05 -1.39
N VAL A 93 27.16 -5.02 -0.59
CA VAL A 93 26.15 -4.78 0.44
C VAL A 93 25.51 -3.43 0.20
N ILE A 94 24.18 -3.40 0.22
CA ILE A 94 23.40 -2.16 0.27
C ILE A 94 23.03 -1.94 1.75
N ARG A 95 23.54 -0.87 2.32
CA ARG A 95 23.23 -0.46 3.70
C ARG A 95 22.23 0.65 3.71
N LEU A 96 21.28 0.54 4.62
CA LEU A 96 20.31 1.57 4.91
C LEU A 96 20.83 2.40 6.09
N THR A 97 21.02 3.70 5.87
CA THR A 97 21.35 4.67 6.93
C THR A 97 20.11 5.50 7.23
N ILE A 98 19.69 5.52 8.47
CA ILE A 98 18.54 6.28 8.92
C ILE A 98 18.99 7.23 10.01
N LYS A 99 18.59 8.50 9.87
CA LYS A 99 18.82 9.53 10.88
C LYS A 99 17.49 10.16 11.25
N GLU A 100 17.31 10.49 12.52
CA GLU A 100 16.13 11.17 13.03
C GLU A 100 16.47 12.61 13.35
N LYS A 101 15.58 13.54 13.04
CA LYS A 101 15.72 14.95 13.35
C LYS A 101 15.36 15.22 14.80
N ASN A 102 16.32 15.69 15.59
CA ASN A 102 16.11 16.06 16.99
C ASN A 102 15.36 17.39 17.12
N ASP A 103 14.84 17.67 18.32
CA ASP A 103 14.11 18.94 18.59
C ASP A 103 14.96 20.19 18.38
N GLY A 104 16.29 20.05 18.45
CA GLY A 104 17.25 21.10 18.12
C GLY A 104 17.57 21.26 16.62
N GLY A 105 16.89 20.53 15.73
CA GLY A 105 17.10 20.56 14.30
C GLY A 105 18.33 19.79 13.79
N THR A 106 19.06 19.12 14.67
CA THR A 106 20.21 18.28 14.31
C THR A 106 19.79 16.86 14.01
N TRP A 107 20.55 16.15 13.18
CA TRP A 107 20.30 14.77 12.80
C TRP A 107 21.06 13.80 13.70
N GLY A 108 20.37 12.86 14.33
CA GLY A 108 20.94 11.77 15.12
C GLY A 108 20.85 10.45 14.38
N ASP A 109 21.92 9.67 14.39
CA ASP A 109 21.93 8.36 13.73
C ASP A 109 21.09 7.33 14.49
N ILE A 110 20.33 6.50 13.75
CA ILE A 110 19.62 5.33 14.28
C ILE A 110 20.46 4.10 13.98
N GLU A 111 21.24 3.66 14.98
CA GLU A 111 22.18 2.55 14.79
C GLU A 111 21.49 1.19 14.58
N LYS A 112 20.36 0.98 15.25
CA LYS A 112 19.61 -0.29 15.23
C LYS A 112 18.14 -0.04 14.87
N PRO A 113 17.82 0.23 13.59
CA PRO A 113 16.46 0.54 13.16
C PRO A 113 15.42 -0.48 13.62
N GLN A 114 15.76 -1.78 13.56
CA GLN A 114 14.86 -2.87 13.94
C GLN A 114 14.50 -2.92 15.42
N THR A 115 15.23 -2.24 16.28
CA THR A 115 14.95 -2.16 17.74
C THR A 115 14.42 -0.79 18.16
N GLN A 116 14.70 0.25 17.38
CA GLN A 116 14.35 1.64 17.70
C GLN A 116 13.11 2.13 16.95
N LEU A 117 12.81 1.55 15.79
CA LEU A 117 11.60 1.85 15.02
C LEU A 117 10.59 0.72 15.20
N ASN A 118 9.31 1.10 15.22
CA ASN A 118 8.24 0.11 15.21
C ASN A 118 8.09 -0.53 13.81
N GLU A 119 7.40 -1.66 13.74
CA GLU A 119 7.22 -2.44 12.50
C GLU A 119 6.52 -1.61 11.39
N ALA A 120 5.56 -0.76 11.77
CA ALA A 120 4.85 0.11 10.84
C ALA A 120 5.79 1.12 10.16
N LYS A 121 6.70 1.75 10.92
CA LYS A 121 7.72 2.66 10.37
C LYS A 121 8.69 1.93 9.45
N LEU A 122 9.14 0.76 9.85
CA LEU A 122 10.04 -0.06 9.01
C LEU A 122 9.36 -0.44 7.69
N THR A 123 8.10 -0.85 7.73
CA THR A 123 7.31 -1.15 6.53
C THR A 123 7.12 0.08 5.66
N ALA A 124 6.81 1.24 6.24
CA ALA A 124 6.69 2.50 5.53
C ALA A 124 8.00 2.91 4.84
N ILE A 125 9.15 2.70 5.49
CA ILE A 125 10.48 2.95 4.90
C ILE A 125 10.72 2.00 3.71
N ILE A 126 10.42 0.71 3.85
CA ILE A 126 10.57 -0.27 2.75
C ILE A 126 9.69 0.10 1.56
N LEU A 127 8.44 0.52 1.81
CA LEU A 127 7.54 1.00 0.76
C LEU A 127 8.08 2.26 0.09
N SER A 128 8.61 3.21 0.88
CA SER A 128 9.23 4.42 0.34
C SER A 128 10.42 4.11 -0.58
N ILE A 129 11.24 3.11 -0.24
CA ILE A 129 12.32 2.62 -1.11
C ILE A 129 11.75 2.05 -2.41
N ARG A 130 10.73 1.21 -2.34
CA ARG A 130 10.10 0.61 -3.53
C ARG A 130 9.49 1.67 -4.44
N PHE A 131 8.78 2.64 -3.88
CA PHE A 131 8.17 3.71 -4.66
C PHE A 131 9.21 4.68 -5.25
N SER A 132 10.31 4.95 -4.56
CA SER A 132 11.40 5.74 -5.12
C SER A 132 12.03 5.08 -6.35
N LEU A 133 12.10 3.75 -6.38
CA LEU A 133 12.55 3.01 -7.57
C LEU A 133 11.55 3.14 -8.73
N LEU A 134 10.26 3.15 -8.47
CA LEU A 134 9.24 3.38 -9.52
C LEU A 134 9.35 4.78 -10.13
N ASP A 135 9.69 5.78 -9.32
CA ASP A 135 9.87 7.15 -9.79
C ASP A 135 11.08 7.34 -10.71
N LEU A 136 12.13 6.55 -10.50
CA LEU A 136 13.36 6.61 -11.33
C LEU A 136 13.20 5.93 -12.69
N VAL A 137 12.29 5.00 -12.80
CA VAL A 137 12.07 4.27 -14.04
C VAL A 137 11.18 5.12 -14.94
N ALA A 138 11.79 5.86 -15.88
CA ALA A 138 11.03 6.60 -16.90
C ALA A 138 10.00 5.67 -17.55
N ALA A 139 8.72 6.01 -17.44
CA ALA A 139 7.63 5.16 -17.91
C ALA A 139 7.47 5.30 -19.42
N PRO A 140 7.76 4.29 -20.25
CA PRO A 140 7.17 4.24 -21.58
C PRO A 140 5.66 4.00 -21.45
N ASP A 141 4.91 4.49 -22.42
CA ASP A 141 3.47 4.29 -22.49
C ASP A 141 3.07 2.83 -22.31
N GLY A 142 2.01 2.58 -21.55
CA GLY A 142 1.46 1.24 -21.35
C GLY A 142 2.00 0.46 -20.15
N ARG A 143 2.68 1.08 -19.19
CA ARG A 143 3.10 0.38 -17.95
C ARG A 143 1.96 0.16 -16.99
N PHE A 144 1.95 -1.00 -16.40
CA PHE A 144 1.06 -1.33 -15.30
C PHE A 144 1.84 -1.69 -14.04
N LEU A 145 1.22 -1.50 -12.90
CA LEU A 145 1.70 -1.94 -11.59
C LEU A 145 0.66 -2.87 -10.97
N ALA A 146 1.03 -4.10 -10.77
CA ALA A 146 0.20 -5.07 -10.08
C ALA A 146 0.61 -5.15 -8.60
N LEU A 147 -0.35 -4.96 -7.71
CA LEU A 147 -0.20 -5.03 -6.25
C LEU A 147 -1.01 -6.22 -5.77
N ASP A 148 -0.32 -7.27 -5.32
CA ASP A 148 -0.95 -8.50 -4.83
C ASP A 148 -0.77 -8.57 -3.31
N ASP A 149 -1.89 -8.45 -2.58
CA ASP A 149 -1.97 -8.55 -1.11
C ASP A 149 -0.91 -7.74 -0.32
N MET A 150 -0.22 -6.80 -0.97
CA MET A 150 0.91 -6.06 -0.42
C MET A 150 0.56 -5.28 0.86
N LEU A 151 -0.71 -4.94 1.04
CA LEU A 151 -1.17 -4.07 2.13
C LEU A 151 -1.73 -4.83 3.33
N ILE A 152 -1.83 -6.15 3.29
CA ILE A 152 -2.46 -6.96 4.35
C ILE A 152 -1.67 -6.91 5.66
N SER A 153 -0.34 -6.86 5.59
CA SER A 153 0.52 -6.76 6.76
C SER A 153 0.48 -5.40 7.47
N LEU A 154 -0.15 -4.40 6.86
CA LEU A 154 -0.28 -3.06 7.44
C LEU A 154 -1.56 -2.96 8.26
N ASP A 155 -1.51 -2.20 9.35
CA ASP A 155 -2.72 -1.74 10.03
C ASP A 155 -3.55 -0.80 9.13
N MET A 156 -4.81 -0.58 9.49
CA MET A 156 -5.74 0.17 8.64
C MET A 156 -5.28 1.61 8.40
N SER A 157 -4.67 2.27 9.40
CA SER A 157 -4.19 3.65 9.27
C SER A 157 -3.08 3.76 8.23
N ASN A 158 -2.11 2.86 8.29
CA ASN A 158 -0.99 2.82 7.34
C ASN A 158 -1.45 2.37 5.96
N ARG A 159 -2.41 1.42 5.86
CA ARG A 159 -3.04 1.07 4.57
C ARG A 159 -3.63 2.29 3.88
N MET A 160 -4.32 3.16 4.63
CA MET A 160 -4.94 4.35 4.09
C MET A 160 -3.93 5.35 3.53
N LYS A 161 -2.78 5.53 4.18
CA LYS A 161 -1.70 6.38 3.66
C LYS A 161 -1.14 5.85 2.35
N VAL A 162 -0.90 4.53 2.28
CA VAL A 162 -0.42 3.88 1.06
C VAL A 162 -1.43 3.99 -0.08
N ILE A 163 -2.73 3.76 0.21
CA ILE A 163 -3.80 3.93 -0.79
C ILE A 163 -3.78 5.34 -1.36
N ARG A 164 -3.76 6.36 -0.51
CA ARG A 164 -3.73 7.76 -0.97
C ARG A 164 -2.51 8.02 -1.85
N TYR A 165 -1.33 7.58 -1.43
CA TYR A 165 -0.13 7.73 -2.26
C TYR A 165 -0.26 7.02 -3.61
N LEU A 166 -0.81 5.81 -3.63
CA LEU A 166 -1.06 5.06 -4.86
C LEU A 166 -2.03 5.79 -5.79
N LEU A 167 -3.13 6.30 -5.26
CA LEU A 167 -4.16 6.98 -6.05
C LEU A 167 -3.72 8.38 -6.49
N ASP A 168 -3.05 9.15 -5.64
CA ASP A 168 -2.66 10.53 -5.93
C ASP A 168 -1.40 10.63 -6.79
N VAL A 169 -0.44 9.73 -6.60
CA VAL A 169 0.88 9.83 -7.22
C VAL A 169 1.11 8.74 -8.25
N VAL A 170 0.90 7.48 -7.87
CA VAL A 170 1.30 6.34 -8.72
C VAL A 170 0.30 6.13 -9.86
N ALA A 171 -1.01 6.29 -9.62
CA ALA A 171 -2.05 6.12 -10.64
C ALA A 171 -1.92 7.12 -11.80
N SER A 172 -1.30 8.28 -11.58
CA SER A 172 -1.02 9.24 -12.66
C SER A 172 0.05 8.77 -13.63
N LYS A 173 0.88 7.79 -13.26
CA LYS A 173 2.03 7.29 -14.02
C LYS A 173 1.86 5.85 -14.50
N TYR A 174 1.04 5.06 -13.81
CA TYR A 174 0.88 3.62 -14.04
C TYR A 174 -0.59 3.23 -14.04
N THR A 175 -0.96 2.28 -14.90
CA THR A 175 -2.24 1.57 -14.74
C THR A 175 -2.12 0.64 -13.53
N LEU A 176 -2.96 0.83 -12.52
CA LEU A 176 -2.90 0.06 -11.28
C LEU A 176 -3.83 -1.16 -11.33
N TYR A 177 -3.30 -2.31 -10.93
CA TYR A 177 -4.07 -3.51 -10.62
C TYR A 177 -3.85 -3.83 -9.15
N VAL A 178 -4.92 -3.79 -8.36
CA VAL A 178 -4.86 -4.07 -6.92
C VAL A 178 -5.64 -5.34 -6.65
N PHE A 179 -4.94 -6.39 -6.25
CA PHE A 179 -5.53 -7.67 -5.88
C PHE A 179 -5.51 -7.80 -4.36
N THR A 180 -6.61 -8.26 -3.81
CA THR A 180 -6.74 -8.54 -2.37
C THR A 180 -7.79 -9.59 -2.10
N HIS A 181 -7.56 -10.43 -1.09
CA HIS A 181 -8.55 -11.35 -0.57
C HIS A 181 -9.29 -10.76 0.66
N ASP A 182 -8.86 -9.61 1.18
CA ASP A 182 -9.52 -8.89 2.26
C ASP A 182 -10.73 -8.11 1.74
N ARG A 183 -11.94 -8.64 1.98
CA ARG A 183 -13.19 -8.03 1.55
C ARG A 183 -13.44 -6.66 2.16
N LEU A 184 -13.05 -6.47 3.42
CA LEU A 184 -13.21 -5.18 4.09
C LEU A 184 -12.34 -4.11 3.42
N PHE A 185 -11.09 -4.47 3.14
CA PHE A 185 -10.17 -3.61 2.41
C PHE A 185 -10.68 -3.29 1.00
N TYR A 186 -11.18 -4.28 0.26
CA TYR A 186 -11.77 -4.10 -1.06
C TYR A 186 -12.92 -3.07 -1.04
N HIS A 187 -13.89 -3.24 -0.13
CA HIS A 187 -15.01 -2.32 -0.02
C HIS A 187 -14.58 -0.91 0.43
N THR A 188 -13.58 -0.81 1.30
CA THR A 188 -13.03 0.48 1.72
C THR A 188 -12.36 1.20 0.56
N LEU A 189 -11.52 0.49 -0.22
CA LEU A 189 -10.86 1.04 -1.40
C LEU A 189 -11.87 1.49 -2.45
N LYS A 190 -12.85 0.63 -2.77
CA LYS A 190 -13.93 0.96 -3.71
C LYS A 190 -14.67 2.23 -3.29
N ARG A 191 -15.07 2.33 -2.01
CA ARG A 191 -15.75 3.51 -1.47
C ARG A 191 -14.91 4.78 -1.60
N ILE A 192 -13.62 4.72 -1.31
CA ILE A 192 -12.72 5.87 -1.43
C ILE A 192 -12.64 6.32 -2.89
N ILE A 193 -12.48 5.39 -3.82
CA ILE A 193 -12.43 5.70 -5.24
C ILE A 193 -13.74 6.31 -5.73
N GLU A 194 -14.88 5.74 -5.35
CA GLU A 194 -16.21 6.23 -5.72
C GLU A 194 -16.52 7.62 -5.14
N THR A 195 -16.02 7.94 -3.94
CA THR A 195 -16.35 9.21 -3.26
C THR A 195 -15.34 10.33 -3.52
N GLN A 196 -14.07 10.01 -3.77
CA GLN A 196 -12.99 11.01 -3.81
C GLN A 196 -12.26 11.08 -5.16
N TYR A 197 -12.44 10.08 -6.02
CA TYR A 197 -11.76 9.97 -7.30
C TYR A 197 -12.77 9.76 -8.43
N LYS A 198 -12.30 9.76 -9.69
CA LYS A 198 -13.14 9.46 -10.84
C LYS A 198 -13.40 7.96 -10.97
N SER A 199 -14.50 7.50 -10.41
CA SER A 199 -14.85 6.08 -10.37
C SER A 199 -15.00 5.43 -11.76
N SER A 200 -15.35 6.22 -12.79
CA SER A 200 -15.48 5.75 -14.18
C SER A 200 -14.17 5.25 -14.80
N GLU A 201 -13.03 5.57 -14.22
CA GLU A 201 -11.72 5.12 -14.68
C GLU A 201 -11.28 3.79 -14.01
N TRP A 202 -12.09 3.26 -13.08
CA TRP A 202 -11.78 2.08 -12.30
C TRP A 202 -12.75 0.94 -12.56
N LEU A 203 -12.21 -0.27 -12.67
CA LEU A 203 -12.98 -1.49 -12.78
C LEU A 203 -12.87 -2.27 -11.46
N PHE A 204 -14.02 -2.72 -10.96
CA PHE A 204 -14.12 -3.50 -9.74
C PHE A 204 -14.68 -4.88 -10.04
N GLY A 205 -14.17 -5.90 -9.37
CA GLY A 205 -14.69 -7.25 -9.54
C GLY A 205 -14.02 -8.26 -8.62
N GLY A 206 -14.53 -9.48 -8.67
CA GLY A 206 -13.99 -10.63 -7.95
C GLY A 206 -13.54 -11.72 -8.90
N ILE A 207 -12.50 -12.44 -8.52
CA ILE A 207 -12.06 -13.65 -9.21
C ILE A 207 -12.46 -14.83 -8.33
N TYR A 208 -13.27 -15.73 -8.87
CA TYR A 208 -13.78 -16.92 -8.18
C TYR A 208 -13.39 -18.16 -8.95
N ILE A 209 -13.16 -19.24 -8.22
CA ILE A 209 -13.02 -20.58 -8.80
C ILE A 209 -14.38 -21.26 -8.72
N ASP A 210 -14.86 -21.75 -9.85
CA ASP A 210 -16.07 -22.53 -9.91
C ASP A 210 -15.72 -24.03 -9.85
N ASP A 211 -15.94 -24.64 -8.70
CA ASP A 211 -15.64 -26.05 -8.45
C ASP A 211 -16.55 -27.00 -9.24
N SER A 212 -17.65 -26.48 -9.84
CA SER A 212 -18.56 -27.28 -10.67
C SER A 212 -18.05 -27.49 -12.09
N ILE A 213 -17.05 -26.72 -12.52
CA ILE A 213 -16.44 -26.77 -13.84
C ILE A 213 -15.06 -27.44 -13.76
N MET A 214 -14.85 -28.49 -14.55
CA MET A 214 -13.56 -29.15 -14.66
C MET A 214 -12.94 -28.91 -16.04
N PRO A 215 -11.68 -28.42 -16.16
CA PRO A 215 -10.76 -28.01 -15.07
C PRO A 215 -11.24 -26.73 -14.37
N ASN A 216 -10.87 -26.55 -13.12
CA ASN A 216 -11.20 -25.36 -12.33
C ASN A 216 -10.59 -24.11 -13.00
N GLU A 217 -11.42 -23.33 -13.64
CA GLU A 217 -10.99 -22.08 -14.28
C GLU A 217 -11.40 -20.89 -13.43
N PRO A 218 -10.51 -19.89 -13.29
CA PRO A 218 -10.88 -18.65 -12.61
C PRO A 218 -11.92 -17.89 -13.41
N ASN A 219 -13.03 -17.53 -12.76
CA ASN A 219 -14.08 -16.74 -13.36
C ASN A 219 -14.06 -15.31 -12.78
N TYR A 220 -14.00 -14.31 -13.65
CA TYR A 220 -14.09 -12.91 -13.26
C TYR A 220 -15.53 -12.45 -13.23
N VAL A 221 -15.96 -11.96 -12.07
CA VAL A 221 -17.30 -11.40 -11.87
C VAL A 221 -17.15 -9.89 -11.65
N PRO A 222 -17.63 -9.06 -12.60
CA PRO A 222 -17.56 -7.61 -12.43
C PRO A 222 -18.47 -7.14 -11.30
N ASP A 223 -18.01 -6.14 -10.54
CA ASP A 223 -18.78 -5.46 -9.50
C ASP A 223 -19.15 -4.04 -9.99
N ASP A 224 -19.77 -3.99 -11.14
CA ASP A 224 -20.14 -2.78 -11.87
C ASP A 224 -21.53 -2.24 -11.51
N LYS A 225 -22.36 -3.07 -10.88
CA LYS A 225 -23.71 -2.67 -10.47
C LYS A 225 -23.67 -1.74 -9.27
N THR A 226 -24.38 -0.64 -9.40
CA THR A 226 -24.65 0.26 -8.29
C THR A 226 -25.47 -0.46 -7.19
N LYS A 227 -25.48 0.11 -6.00
CA LYS A 227 -26.28 -0.47 -4.89
C LYS A 227 -27.78 -0.49 -5.24
N ILE A 228 -28.26 0.55 -5.93
CA ILE A 228 -29.66 0.64 -6.39
C ILE A 228 -29.94 -0.46 -7.41
N GLU A 229 -29.09 -0.67 -8.40
CA GLU A 229 -29.25 -1.73 -9.38
C GLU A 229 -29.26 -3.13 -8.75
N LYS A 230 -28.45 -3.35 -7.71
CA LYS A 230 -28.49 -4.61 -6.92
C LYS A 230 -29.82 -4.80 -6.19
N ILE A 231 -30.39 -3.72 -5.63
CA ILE A 231 -31.71 -3.73 -5.00
C ILE A 231 -32.80 -4.03 -6.04
N GLU A 232 -32.76 -3.37 -7.21
CA GLU A 232 -33.70 -3.61 -8.30
C GLU A 232 -33.62 -5.03 -8.84
N ASP A 233 -32.41 -5.58 -8.97
CA ASP A 233 -32.23 -6.96 -9.43
C ASP A 233 -32.80 -7.96 -8.43
N ALA A 234 -32.54 -7.77 -7.13
CA ALA A 234 -33.14 -8.60 -6.09
C ALA A 234 -34.69 -8.54 -6.14
N TYR A 235 -35.25 -7.32 -6.35
CA TYR A 235 -36.68 -7.14 -6.50
C TYR A 235 -37.23 -7.86 -7.75
N LYS A 236 -36.57 -7.72 -8.91
CA LYS A 236 -36.94 -8.38 -10.17
C LYS A 236 -36.86 -9.90 -10.08
N CYS A 237 -35.89 -10.40 -9.30
CA CYS A 237 -35.76 -11.84 -9.03
C CYS A 237 -36.73 -12.36 -7.94
N HIS A 238 -37.62 -11.52 -7.43
CA HIS A 238 -38.55 -11.83 -6.34
C HIS A 238 -37.88 -12.23 -5.03
N ASP A 239 -36.58 -11.91 -4.85
CA ASP A 239 -35.87 -12.07 -3.58
C ASP A 239 -36.11 -10.83 -2.69
N TYR A 240 -37.35 -10.78 -2.16
CA TYR A 240 -37.78 -9.64 -1.32
C TYR A 240 -37.00 -9.55 -0.02
N PHE A 241 -36.46 -10.66 0.48
CA PHE A 241 -35.62 -10.68 1.68
C PHE A 241 -34.29 -9.95 1.45
N LEU A 242 -33.58 -10.34 0.39
CA LEU A 242 -32.33 -9.67 0.00
C LEU A 242 -32.58 -8.22 -0.36
N CYS A 243 -33.63 -7.93 -1.11
CA CYS A 243 -34.03 -6.57 -1.48
C CYS A 243 -34.21 -5.70 -0.22
N GLY A 244 -34.95 -6.21 0.79
CA GLY A 244 -35.18 -5.47 2.04
C GLY A 244 -33.90 -5.23 2.83
N ILE A 245 -32.99 -6.20 2.92
CA ILE A 245 -31.69 -6.05 3.57
C ILE A 245 -30.83 -4.98 2.87
N LEU A 246 -30.74 -5.05 1.53
CA LEU A 246 -29.93 -4.11 0.76
C LEU A 246 -30.48 -2.68 0.86
N LEU A 247 -31.81 -2.53 0.75
CA LEU A 247 -32.49 -1.24 0.87
C LEU A 247 -32.26 -0.63 2.26
N ARG A 248 -32.49 -1.41 3.31
CA ARG A 248 -32.26 -0.97 4.69
C ARG A 248 -30.81 -0.48 4.88
N LYS A 249 -29.84 -1.26 4.43
CA LYS A 249 -28.43 -0.92 4.55
C LYS A 249 -28.08 0.37 3.80
N GLU A 250 -28.69 0.59 2.63
CA GLU A 250 -28.46 1.81 1.86
C GLU A 250 -29.09 3.02 2.53
N CYS A 251 -30.32 2.90 3.07
CA CYS A 251 -30.94 3.96 3.85
C CYS A 251 -30.10 4.33 5.09
N GLU A 252 -29.62 3.33 5.84
CA GLU A 252 -28.73 3.58 6.98
C GLU A 252 -27.43 4.30 6.55
N CYS A 253 -26.87 3.95 5.40
CA CYS A 253 -25.67 4.58 4.86
C CYS A 253 -25.94 6.05 4.50
N CYS A 254 -26.99 6.32 3.73
CA CYS A 254 -27.40 7.68 3.34
C CYS A 254 -27.67 8.56 4.54
N LEU A 255 -28.38 8.06 5.54
CA LEU A 255 -28.70 8.82 6.75
C LEU A 255 -27.46 9.13 7.58
N ASN A 256 -26.51 8.17 7.66
CA ASN A 256 -25.23 8.41 8.33
C ASN A 256 -24.32 9.40 7.58
N GLU A 257 -24.49 9.56 6.29
CA GLU A 257 -23.76 10.57 5.50
C GLU A 257 -24.41 11.97 5.61
N LEU A 258 -25.74 12.03 5.62
CA LEU A 258 -26.51 13.26 5.66
C LEU A 258 -26.53 13.93 7.04
N LEU A 259 -26.67 13.14 8.10
CA LEU A 259 -26.85 13.66 9.43
C LEU A 259 -25.53 14.08 10.10
N PRO A 260 -25.49 15.18 10.86
CA PRO A 260 -24.37 15.50 11.74
C PRO A 260 -24.12 14.41 12.78
N GLU A 261 -22.91 14.30 13.30
CA GLU A 261 -22.50 13.24 14.24
C GLU A 261 -23.41 13.19 15.49
N SER A 262 -23.80 14.35 16.03
CA SER A 262 -24.69 14.42 17.19
C SER A 262 -26.07 13.78 16.98
N TYR A 263 -26.51 13.65 15.72
CA TYR A 263 -27.79 13.03 15.37
C TYR A 263 -27.64 11.53 15.04
N ARG A 264 -26.40 11.04 14.76
CA ARG A 264 -26.12 9.64 14.39
C ARG A 264 -25.84 8.72 15.56
N VAL A 265 -25.45 9.28 16.70
CA VAL A 265 -25.06 8.52 17.88
C VAL A 265 -26.06 8.75 19.03
N LYS A 266 -26.13 7.77 19.94
CA LYS A 266 -26.84 7.88 21.21
C LYS A 266 -25.93 7.37 22.33
N GLU A 267 -26.12 7.88 23.55
CA GLU A 267 -25.43 7.32 24.71
C GLU A 267 -26.13 6.06 25.20
N GLU A 268 -25.35 5.00 25.40
CA GLU A 268 -25.87 3.80 26.04
C GLU A 268 -26.12 4.08 27.55
N PRO A 269 -27.31 3.83 28.05
CA PRO A 269 -27.69 4.22 29.44
C PRO A 269 -26.78 3.57 30.52
N ARG A 270 -26.19 2.42 30.24
CA ARG A 270 -25.41 1.65 31.21
C ARG A 270 -23.93 1.96 31.19
N THR A 271 -23.35 2.08 29.99
CA THR A 271 -21.89 2.24 29.79
C THR A 271 -21.47 3.67 29.52
N LYS A 272 -22.41 4.58 29.24
CA LYS A 272 -22.18 5.96 28.78
C LYS A 272 -21.30 6.02 27.51
N GLN A 273 -21.21 4.94 26.76
CA GLN A 273 -20.51 4.91 25.49
C GLN A 273 -21.45 5.40 24.38
N SER A 274 -20.87 6.13 23.41
CA SER A 274 -21.59 6.50 22.20
C SER A 274 -21.74 5.29 21.29
N ILE A 275 -22.98 4.94 20.97
CA ILE A 275 -23.33 3.88 20.04
C ILE A 275 -24.09 4.43 18.84
N SER A 276 -23.91 3.84 17.67
CA SER A 276 -24.64 4.23 16.47
C SER A 276 -26.12 3.93 16.61
N LYS A 277 -26.96 4.83 16.10
CA LYS A 277 -28.41 4.65 16.02
C LYS A 277 -28.78 3.64 14.93
N ASN A 278 -29.84 2.88 15.13
CA ASN A 278 -30.43 2.03 14.09
C ASN A 278 -31.26 2.82 13.08
N LEU A 279 -31.77 2.20 12.02
CA LEU A 279 -32.50 2.89 10.95
C LEU A 279 -33.68 3.70 11.45
N ASP A 280 -34.53 3.12 12.33
CA ASP A 280 -35.72 3.81 12.85
C ASP A 280 -35.34 5.03 13.67
N GLU A 281 -34.28 4.94 14.47
CA GLU A 281 -33.75 6.05 15.26
C GLU A 281 -33.10 7.12 14.38
N LEU A 282 -32.45 6.71 13.26
CA LEU A 282 -31.87 7.64 12.29
C LEU A 282 -32.97 8.42 11.55
N ILE A 283 -34.09 7.77 11.18
CA ILE A 283 -35.25 8.42 10.57
C ILE A 283 -35.82 9.46 11.52
N GLY A 284 -36.01 9.10 12.79
CA GLY A 284 -36.45 10.06 13.81
C GLY A 284 -35.49 11.25 13.99
N SER A 285 -34.17 10.97 13.93
CA SER A 285 -33.13 12.00 13.95
C SER A 285 -33.15 12.91 12.73
N LEU A 286 -33.46 12.37 11.54
CA LEU A 286 -33.63 13.16 10.32
C LEU A 286 -34.80 14.14 10.47
N GLU A 287 -35.94 13.70 10.97
CA GLU A 287 -37.10 14.56 11.20
C GLU A 287 -36.79 15.68 12.20
N GLU A 288 -36.08 15.36 13.27
CA GLU A 288 -35.64 16.33 14.27
C GLU A 288 -34.68 17.37 13.67
N PHE A 289 -33.68 16.88 12.89
CA PHE A 289 -32.71 17.73 12.20
C PHE A 289 -33.42 18.68 11.20
N CYS A 290 -34.35 18.16 10.40
CA CYS A 290 -35.11 18.96 9.44
C CYS A 290 -35.94 20.03 10.12
N ARG A 291 -36.59 19.73 11.26
CA ARG A 291 -37.31 20.74 12.07
C ARG A 291 -36.37 21.81 12.61
N PHE A 292 -35.20 21.40 13.12
CA PHE A 292 -34.21 22.34 13.63
C PHE A 292 -33.65 23.24 12.52
N ALA A 293 -33.35 22.69 11.36
CA ALA A 293 -32.83 23.43 10.22
C ALA A 293 -33.91 24.18 9.42
N ASN A 294 -35.16 24.10 9.84
CA ASN A 294 -36.32 24.67 9.15
C ASN A 294 -36.44 24.22 7.68
N ILE A 295 -36.09 22.97 7.43
CA ILE A 295 -36.16 22.31 6.12
C ILE A 295 -37.49 21.55 6.05
N ALA A 296 -38.29 21.79 5.00
CA ALA A 296 -39.51 21.02 4.77
C ALA A 296 -39.13 19.64 4.23
N CYS A 297 -39.52 18.58 4.94
CA CYS A 297 -39.50 17.24 4.39
C CYS A 297 -40.72 17.07 3.47
N VAL A 298 -40.48 16.97 2.17
CA VAL A 298 -41.52 16.62 1.19
C VAL A 298 -41.41 15.12 0.94
N TYR A 299 -42.44 14.39 1.34
CA TYR A 299 -42.63 12.99 1.01
C TYR A 299 -43.44 12.94 -0.30
N GLU A 300 -42.83 12.55 -1.41
CA GLU A 300 -43.54 12.20 -2.64
C GLU A 300 -43.94 10.73 -2.66
#